data_3f917a760926299fc3fddef739456ba2
#
_entry.id   3f917a760926299fc3fddef739456ba2
#
_cell.length_a   1.000
_cell.length_b   1.000
_cell.length_c   1.000
_cell.angle_alpha   90.00
_cell.angle_beta   90.00
_cell.angle_gamma   90.00
#
_symmetry.space_group_name_H-M   'P 1'
#
loop_
_entity.id
_entity.type
_entity.pdbx_description
1 polymer ?
#
loop_
_entity_poly.entity_id
_entity_poly.type
_entity_poly.pdbx_seq_one_letter_code
_entity_poly.pdbx_strand_id
1 'polypeptide(L)'
;TLDGMATCGVSAGGTLAMNYAYTCAETSVVPVKFVFQLAAPADFEPSDWDILKKVNKLDTDAEFLSMMTGVNITEEIIKSGEYEKYVDMISPARLVNENSVPTLLGYGLKDHLVPRELKYKLVSALEDNGVEYDYFEFPNCNHGMYRDLDMLKQFLELSLEYCERYF
;
A
#
# COMPACT_ATOMS: atom_id res chain seq x y z
N THR A 1 13.54 24.19 10.98
CA THR A 1 12.28 23.73 10.37
C THR A 1 12.61 22.59 9.45
N LEU A 2 11.77 21.56 9.45
CA LEU A 2 11.86 20.48 8.47
C LEU A 2 11.10 20.92 7.22
N ASP A 3 11.75 20.85 6.05
CA ASP A 3 11.17 21.31 4.78
C ASP A 3 10.42 20.18 4.06
N GLY A 4 10.54 18.95 4.54
CA GLY A 4 9.84 17.79 4.02
C GLY A 4 10.11 16.52 4.84
N MET A 5 9.33 15.48 4.56
CA MET A 5 9.55 14.13 5.08
C MET A 5 9.22 13.08 4.01
N ALA A 6 9.82 11.91 4.13
CA ALA A 6 9.37 10.71 3.45
C ALA A 6 8.57 9.85 4.44
N THR A 7 7.56 9.15 3.96
CA THR A 7 6.89 8.11 4.73
C THR A 7 7.32 6.74 4.23
N CYS A 8 7.45 5.78 5.13
CA CYS A 8 7.82 4.42 4.72
C CYS A 8 7.22 3.35 5.61
N GLY A 9 7.20 2.13 5.11
CA GLY A 9 6.77 0.99 5.89
C GLY A 9 6.84 -0.34 5.17
N VAL A 10 6.65 -1.39 5.94
CA VAL A 10 6.59 -2.78 5.46
C VAL A 10 5.21 -3.33 5.79
N SER A 11 4.61 -4.12 4.88
CA SER A 11 3.29 -4.75 5.11
C SER A 11 2.23 -3.70 5.48
N ALA A 12 1.46 -3.89 6.53
CA ALA A 12 0.46 -2.94 7.01
C ALA A 12 1.03 -1.53 7.26
N GLY A 13 2.29 -1.43 7.73
CA GLY A 13 2.98 -0.15 7.90
C GLY A 13 3.19 0.59 6.56
N GLY A 14 3.45 -0.15 5.48
CA GLY A 14 3.54 0.40 4.14
C GLY A 14 2.19 0.92 3.62
N THR A 15 1.10 0.20 3.89
CA THR A 15 -0.27 0.67 3.59
C THR A 15 -0.56 2.00 4.29
N LEU A 16 -0.28 2.09 5.59
CA LEU A 16 -0.50 3.33 6.36
C LEU A 16 0.37 4.49 5.83
N ALA A 17 1.64 4.20 5.48
CA ALA A 17 2.55 5.18 4.91
C ALA A 17 2.04 5.74 3.58
N MET A 18 1.55 4.87 2.67
CA MET A 18 0.97 5.27 1.39
C MET A 18 -0.35 6.03 1.58
N ASN A 19 -1.26 5.54 2.42
CA ASN A 19 -2.53 6.22 2.67
C ASN A 19 -2.29 7.65 3.18
N TYR A 20 -1.36 7.82 4.13
CA TYR A 20 -1.00 9.14 4.62
C TYR A 20 -0.37 10.00 3.51
N ALA A 21 0.57 9.44 2.73
CA ALA A 21 1.25 10.16 1.67
C ALA A 21 0.28 10.63 0.56
N TYR A 22 -0.69 9.81 0.17
CA TYR A 22 -1.62 10.16 -0.92
C TYR A 22 -2.77 11.06 -0.48
N THR A 23 -3.10 11.09 0.82
CA THR A 23 -4.21 11.91 1.33
C THR A 23 -3.78 13.17 2.05
N CYS A 24 -2.58 13.20 2.63
CA CYS A 24 -2.14 14.27 3.52
C CYS A 24 -0.86 14.97 3.08
N ALA A 25 -0.31 14.68 1.88
CA ALA A 25 1.00 15.20 1.46
C ALA A 25 1.12 16.73 1.61
N GLU A 26 0.12 17.47 1.16
CA GLU A 26 0.12 18.93 1.18
C GLU A 26 -0.43 19.53 2.48
N THR A 27 -1.29 18.79 3.19
CA THR A 27 -1.95 19.28 4.42
C THR A 27 -1.20 18.94 5.69
N SER A 28 -0.19 18.08 5.60
CA SER A 28 0.69 17.72 6.70
C SER A 28 1.52 18.92 7.15
N VAL A 29 1.76 19.05 8.47
CA VAL A 29 2.62 20.10 9.06
C VAL A 29 4.03 20.11 8.45
N VAL A 30 4.55 18.92 8.13
CA VAL A 30 5.75 18.73 7.33
C VAL A 30 5.34 18.05 6.03
N PRO A 31 5.49 18.68 4.86
CA PRO A 31 5.04 18.12 3.59
C PRO A 31 5.69 16.75 3.30
N VAL A 32 4.88 15.78 2.86
CA VAL A 32 5.41 14.50 2.40
C VAL A 32 5.95 14.69 0.98
N LYS A 33 7.18 14.28 0.74
CA LYS A 33 7.86 14.43 -0.55
C LYS A 33 7.82 13.18 -1.40
N PHE A 34 7.89 12.02 -0.77
CA PHE A 34 7.73 10.72 -1.43
C PHE A 34 7.38 9.64 -0.39
N VAL A 35 6.98 8.48 -0.88
CA VAL A 35 6.71 7.30 -0.06
C VAL A 35 7.48 6.09 -0.60
N PHE A 36 7.98 5.24 0.31
CA PHE A 36 8.54 3.96 -0.10
C PHE A 36 8.05 2.81 0.80
N GLN A 37 7.80 1.65 0.20
CA GLN A 37 7.21 0.54 0.89
C GLN A 37 7.71 -0.82 0.40
N LEU A 38 7.62 -1.83 1.26
CA LEU A 38 7.87 -3.23 0.94
C LEU A 38 6.67 -4.09 1.34
N ALA A 39 6.19 -4.90 0.40
CA ALA A 39 5.12 -5.90 0.61
C ALA A 39 3.82 -5.34 1.21
N ALA A 40 3.48 -4.09 0.92
CA ALA A 40 2.29 -3.47 1.48
C ALA A 40 1.01 -3.91 0.75
N PRO A 41 -0.07 -4.24 1.48
CA PRO A 41 -1.42 -4.29 0.91
C PRO A 41 -1.77 -2.98 0.21
N ALA A 42 -2.17 -3.06 -1.06
CA ALA A 42 -2.49 -1.88 -1.86
C ALA A 42 -4.00 -1.70 -2.13
N ASP A 43 -4.80 -2.74 -1.90
CA ASP A 43 -6.26 -2.70 -2.03
C ASP A 43 -6.90 -3.65 -1.00
N PHE A 44 -8.12 -3.35 -0.59
CA PHE A 44 -8.87 -4.11 0.42
C PHE A 44 -10.22 -4.60 -0.07
N GLU A 45 -10.34 -4.83 -1.39
CA GLU A 45 -11.51 -5.53 -1.93
C GLU A 45 -11.63 -6.91 -1.26
N PRO A 46 -12.75 -7.22 -0.60
CA PRO A 46 -12.88 -8.44 0.22
C PRO A 46 -12.59 -9.74 -0.52
N SER A 47 -12.89 -9.80 -1.82
CA SER A 47 -12.64 -10.97 -2.68
C SER A 47 -11.16 -11.32 -2.82
N ASP A 48 -10.26 -10.37 -2.63
CA ASP A 48 -8.81 -10.58 -2.74
C ASP A 48 -8.20 -11.21 -1.47
N TRP A 49 -8.97 -11.29 -0.37
CA TRP A 49 -8.44 -11.62 0.95
C TRP A 49 -8.93 -12.94 1.56
N ASP A 50 -9.33 -13.90 0.74
CA ASP A 50 -9.80 -15.20 1.22
C ASP A 50 -8.81 -15.93 2.14
N ILE A 51 -7.50 -15.80 1.87
CA ILE A 51 -6.47 -16.40 2.72
C ILE A 51 -6.45 -15.72 4.09
N LEU A 52 -6.50 -14.39 4.12
CA LEU A 52 -6.48 -13.63 5.37
C LEU A 52 -7.76 -13.86 6.18
N LYS A 53 -8.92 -13.94 5.53
CA LYS A 53 -10.18 -14.31 6.17
C LYS A 53 -10.07 -15.66 6.86
N LYS A 54 -9.57 -16.69 6.16
CA LYS A 54 -9.36 -18.04 6.71
C LYS A 54 -8.41 -18.04 7.91
N VAL A 55 -7.26 -17.37 7.81
CA VAL A 55 -6.26 -17.31 8.89
C VAL A 55 -6.84 -16.67 10.14
N ASN A 56 -7.64 -15.63 9.98
CA ASN A 56 -8.28 -14.92 11.10
C ASN A 56 -9.64 -15.51 11.51
N LYS A 57 -10.06 -16.62 10.89
CA LYS A 57 -11.35 -17.28 11.14
C LYS A 57 -12.54 -16.34 10.97
N LEU A 58 -12.50 -15.55 9.91
CA LEU A 58 -13.58 -14.67 9.50
C LEU A 58 -14.43 -15.40 8.46
N ASP A 59 -15.73 -15.42 8.66
CA ASP A 59 -16.65 -16.16 7.82
C ASP A 59 -17.27 -15.29 6.71
N THR A 60 -17.25 -13.96 6.89
CA THR A 60 -17.92 -13.02 5.98
C THR A 60 -17.02 -11.84 5.57
N ASP A 61 -17.40 -11.19 4.47
CA ASP A 61 -16.76 -9.95 4.01
C ASP A 61 -17.04 -8.78 4.98
N ALA A 62 -18.20 -8.80 5.64
CA ALA A 62 -18.55 -7.82 6.66
C ALA A 62 -17.59 -7.87 7.86
N GLU A 63 -17.27 -9.08 8.35
CA GLU A 63 -16.28 -9.28 9.42
C GLU A 63 -14.87 -8.83 8.97
N PHE A 64 -14.48 -9.18 7.75
CA PHE A 64 -13.19 -8.76 7.20
C PHE A 64 -13.07 -7.25 7.15
N LEU A 65 -14.03 -6.55 6.53
CA LEU A 65 -14.01 -5.11 6.43
C LEU A 65 -14.14 -4.42 7.79
N SER A 66 -14.92 -4.97 8.71
CA SER A 66 -14.98 -4.45 10.09
C SER A 66 -13.63 -4.51 10.78
N MET A 67 -12.90 -5.61 10.60
CA MET A 67 -11.54 -5.75 11.13
C MET A 67 -10.57 -4.74 10.51
N MET A 68 -10.61 -4.54 9.18
CA MET A 68 -9.66 -3.69 8.47
C MET A 68 -9.94 -2.19 8.68
N THR A 69 -11.19 -1.81 8.80
CA THR A 69 -11.60 -0.39 8.90
C THR A 69 -11.77 0.10 10.34
N GLY A 70 -11.96 -0.82 11.29
CA GLY A 70 -12.37 -0.49 12.66
C GLY A 70 -13.82 0.01 12.77
N VAL A 71 -14.59 -0.05 11.69
CA VAL A 71 -16.01 0.34 11.64
C VAL A 71 -16.87 -0.93 11.62
N ASN A 72 -18.01 -0.90 12.30
CA ASN A 72 -18.95 -2.02 12.25
C ASN A 72 -19.64 -2.08 10.88
N ILE A 73 -19.13 -2.91 9.98
CA ILE A 73 -19.71 -3.19 8.68
C ILE A 73 -20.71 -4.34 8.83
N THR A 74 -21.93 -4.18 8.31
CA THR A 74 -22.97 -5.19 8.36
C THR A 74 -23.18 -5.86 7.01
N GLU A 75 -23.86 -7.01 7.01
CA GLU A 75 -24.22 -7.70 5.77
C GLU A 75 -25.14 -6.85 4.87
N GLU A 76 -25.95 -5.95 5.45
CA GLU A 76 -26.77 -5.00 4.68
C GLU A 76 -25.90 -3.99 3.92
N ILE A 77 -24.82 -3.48 4.56
CA ILE A 77 -23.85 -2.57 3.95
C ILE A 77 -23.11 -3.30 2.80
N ILE A 78 -22.75 -4.58 2.98
CA ILE A 78 -22.17 -5.39 1.89
C ILE A 78 -23.15 -5.53 0.74
N LYS A 79 -24.39 -5.96 1.01
CA LYS A 79 -25.41 -6.20 -0.02
C LYS A 79 -25.87 -4.94 -0.76
N SER A 80 -25.85 -3.79 -0.10
CA SER A 80 -26.19 -2.51 -0.74
C SER A 80 -25.06 -1.95 -1.63
N GLY A 81 -23.84 -2.48 -1.52
CA GLY A 81 -22.66 -1.93 -2.17
C GLY A 81 -22.05 -0.71 -1.46
N GLU A 82 -22.64 -0.26 -0.35
CA GLU A 82 -22.11 0.90 0.39
C GLU A 82 -20.73 0.63 1.02
N TYR A 83 -20.28 -0.62 1.06
CA TYR A 83 -18.96 -0.98 1.59
C TYR A 83 -17.82 -0.36 0.76
N GLU A 84 -18.02 -0.10 -0.52
CA GLU A 84 -17.02 0.48 -1.43
C GLU A 84 -16.39 1.75 -0.87
N LYS A 85 -17.18 2.63 -0.28
CA LYS A 85 -16.66 3.87 0.33
C LYS A 85 -15.64 3.62 1.45
N TYR A 86 -15.75 2.49 2.16
CA TYR A 86 -14.80 2.12 3.21
C TYR A 86 -13.55 1.49 2.61
N VAL A 87 -13.69 0.69 1.56
CA VAL A 87 -12.56 0.15 0.79
C VAL A 87 -11.76 1.29 0.16
N ASP A 88 -12.44 2.26 -0.46
CA ASP A 88 -11.81 3.45 -1.05
C ASP A 88 -10.96 4.23 -0.04
N MET A 89 -11.43 4.37 1.20
CA MET A 89 -10.72 5.12 2.24
C MET A 89 -9.45 4.46 2.74
N ILE A 90 -9.33 3.14 2.64
CA ILE A 90 -8.21 2.37 3.20
C ILE A 90 -7.26 1.77 2.17
N SER A 91 -7.62 1.83 0.89
CA SER A 91 -6.91 1.19 -0.22
C SER A 91 -5.98 2.17 -0.92
N PRO A 92 -4.65 2.07 -0.74
CA PRO A 92 -3.70 2.97 -1.40
C PRO A 92 -3.91 3.11 -2.91
N ALA A 93 -4.17 2.00 -3.61
CA ALA A 93 -4.39 2.02 -5.05
C ALA A 93 -5.61 2.86 -5.49
N ARG A 94 -6.62 3.01 -4.60
CA ARG A 94 -7.82 3.82 -4.85
C ARG A 94 -7.66 5.29 -4.42
N LEU A 95 -6.63 5.57 -3.62
CA LEU A 95 -6.30 6.92 -3.14
C LEU A 95 -5.34 7.66 -4.07
N VAL A 96 -4.65 6.94 -4.97
CA VAL A 96 -3.75 7.56 -5.96
C VAL A 96 -4.54 8.55 -6.82
N ASN A 97 -3.98 9.72 -7.01
CA ASN A 97 -4.49 10.77 -7.88
C ASN A 97 -3.31 11.55 -8.51
N GLU A 98 -3.60 12.48 -9.38
CA GLU A 98 -2.59 13.27 -10.11
C GLU A 98 -1.65 14.11 -9.22
N ASN A 99 -2.01 14.35 -7.97
CA ASN A 99 -1.21 15.09 -6.98
C ASN A 99 -0.48 14.15 -6.01
N SER A 100 -0.58 12.84 -6.19
CA SER A 100 0.11 11.87 -5.34
C SER A 100 1.63 11.98 -5.47
N VAL A 101 2.31 11.78 -4.35
CA VAL A 101 3.77 11.89 -4.30
C VAL A 101 4.47 10.70 -4.98
N PRO A 102 5.71 10.89 -5.46
CA PRO A 102 6.52 9.81 -6.02
C PRO A 102 6.59 8.59 -5.09
N THR A 103 6.52 7.39 -5.69
CA THR A 103 6.38 6.14 -4.93
C THR A 103 7.45 5.12 -5.32
N LEU A 104 8.21 4.63 -4.32
CA LEU A 104 9.11 3.51 -4.48
C LEU A 104 8.49 2.27 -3.84
N LEU A 105 8.29 1.20 -4.62
CA LEU A 105 7.58 0.01 -4.15
C LEU A 105 8.34 -1.29 -4.44
N GLY A 106 8.26 -2.23 -3.51
CA GLY A 106 8.89 -3.54 -3.65
C GLY A 106 8.01 -4.67 -3.15
N TYR A 107 7.98 -5.79 -3.93
CA TYR A 107 7.19 -6.97 -3.60
C TYR A 107 7.96 -8.26 -3.85
N GLY A 108 7.79 -9.24 -2.97
CA GLY A 108 8.32 -10.58 -3.13
C GLY A 108 7.45 -11.41 -4.08
N LEU A 109 8.07 -12.07 -5.07
CA LEU A 109 7.31 -12.95 -6.00
C LEU A 109 6.76 -14.21 -5.31
N LYS A 110 7.30 -14.58 -4.16
CA LYS A 110 6.85 -15.73 -3.35
C LYS A 110 6.07 -15.30 -2.12
N ASP A 111 5.53 -14.07 -2.13
CA ASP A 111 4.63 -13.61 -1.07
C ASP A 111 3.30 -14.35 -1.17
N HIS A 112 2.89 -14.97 -0.07
CA HIS A 112 1.63 -15.70 0.07
C HIS A 112 0.68 -15.04 1.07
N LEU A 113 1.10 -13.92 1.69
CA LEU A 113 0.25 -13.17 2.63
C LEU A 113 -0.48 -12.03 1.94
N VAL A 114 0.24 -11.27 1.11
CA VAL A 114 -0.35 -10.19 0.32
C VAL A 114 -0.62 -10.70 -1.09
N PRO A 115 -1.87 -10.67 -1.55
CA PRO A 115 -2.23 -11.12 -2.89
C PRO A 115 -1.41 -10.39 -3.96
N ARG A 116 -0.85 -11.18 -4.88
CA ARG A 116 0.04 -10.69 -5.93
C ARG A 116 -0.60 -9.63 -6.80
N GLU A 117 -1.89 -9.75 -7.02
CA GLU A 117 -2.68 -8.89 -7.90
C GLU A 117 -2.74 -7.45 -7.40
N LEU A 118 -2.63 -7.26 -6.08
CA LEU A 118 -2.75 -5.92 -5.46
C LEU A 118 -1.62 -4.98 -5.90
N LYS A 119 -0.40 -5.49 -6.11
CA LYS A 119 0.71 -4.68 -6.62
C LYS A 119 0.41 -4.11 -8.01
N TYR A 120 -0.24 -4.90 -8.88
CA TYR A 120 -0.59 -4.45 -10.23
C TYR A 120 -1.70 -3.39 -10.20
N LYS A 121 -2.65 -3.50 -9.26
CA LYS A 121 -3.65 -2.44 -9.04
C LYS A 121 -2.96 -1.11 -8.66
N LEU A 122 -1.96 -1.15 -7.77
CA LEU A 122 -1.22 0.04 -7.37
C LEU A 122 -0.40 0.62 -8.54
N VAL A 123 0.35 -0.22 -9.25
CA VAL A 123 1.14 0.22 -10.42
C VAL A 123 0.25 0.85 -11.48
N SER A 124 -0.88 0.20 -11.83
CA SER A 124 -1.84 0.76 -12.78
C SER A 124 -2.37 2.12 -12.32
N ALA A 125 -2.72 2.25 -11.04
CA ALA A 125 -3.22 3.52 -10.51
C ALA A 125 -2.17 4.65 -10.58
N LEU A 126 -0.89 4.33 -10.32
CA LEU A 126 0.21 5.30 -10.45
C LEU A 126 0.41 5.72 -11.91
N GLU A 127 0.40 4.76 -12.84
CA GLU A 127 0.53 5.01 -14.28
C GLU A 127 -0.64 5.85 -14.83
N ASP A 128 -1.87 5.48 -14.49
CA ASP A 128 -3.10 6.14 -14.94
C ASP A 128 -3.18 7.60 -14.48
N ASN A 129 -2.56 7.92 -13.33
CA ASN A 129 -2.50 9.28 -12.78
C ASN A 129 -1.19 10.01 -13.07
N GLY A 130 -0.26 9.41 -13.83
CA GLY A 130 1.01 10.02 -14.19
C GLY A 130 1.96 10.26 -13.01
N VAL A 131 1.81 9.49 -11.94
CA VAL A 131 2.66 9.58 -10.75
C VAL A 131 3.98 8.87 -10.99
N GLU A 132 5.10 9.52 -10.68
CA GLU A 132 6.42 8.91 -10.77
C GLU A 132 6.55 7.74 -9.78
N TYR A 133 7.05 6.59 -10.26
CA TYR A 133 7.29 5.45 -9.39
C TYR A 133 8.46 4.59 -9.88
N ASP A 134 9.09 3.88 -8.94
CA ASP A 134 10.02 2.79 -9.21
C ASP A 134 9.52 1.50 -8.53
N TYR A 135 9.62 0.38 -9.26
CA TYR A 135 9.09 -0.89 -8.83
C TYR A 135 10.15 -1.99 -8.82
N PHE A 136 10.29 -2.66 -7.67
CA PHE A 136 11.18 -3.81 -7.46
C PHE A 136 10.41 -5.11 -7.28
N GLU A 137 10.75 -6.13 -8.06
CA GLU A 137 10.33 -7.50 -7.82
C GLU A 137 11.48 -8.31 -7.23
N PHE A 138 11.26 -8.91 -6.07
CA PHE A 138 12.21 -9.75 -5.37
C PHE A 138 11.92 -11.23 -5.67
N PRO A 139 12.64 -11.88 -6.60
CA PRO A 139 12.23 -13.17 -7.17
C PRO A 139 12.29 -14.34 -6.17
N ASN A 140 13.13 -14.25 -5.15
CA ASN A 140 13.28 -15.30 -4.16
C ASN A 140 12.61 -14.99 -2.82
N CYS A 141 12.15 -13.76 -2.63
CA CYS A 141 11.55 -13.31 -1.38
C CYS A 141 10.07 -13.72 -1.27
N ASN A 142 9.70 -14.11 -0.07
CA ASN A 142 8.34 -14.13 0.45
C ASN A 142 8.05 -12.76 1.10
N HIS A 143 7.00 -12.69 1.93
CA HIS A 143 6.63 -11.47 2.66
C HIS A 143 7.76 -10.84 3.50
N GLY A 144 8.73 -11.62 3.95
CA GLY A 144 9.83 -11.15 4.83
C GLY A 144 11.01 -10.47 4.14
N MET A 145 11.10 -10.48 2.80
CA MET A 145 12.16 -9.79 2.02
C MET A 145 13.62 -10.16 2.35
N TYR A 146 13.91 -11.36 2.94
CA TYR A 146 15.23 -11.70 3.46
C TYR A 146 16.13 -12.48 2.52
N ARG A 147 15.70 -12.80 1.29
CA ARG A 147 16.41 -13.73 0.42
C ARG A 147 17.15 -13.08 -0.73
N ASP A 148 16.78 -11.88 -1.12
CA ASP A 148 17.39 -11.13 -2.23
C ASP A 148 18.09 -9.88 -1.67
N LEU A 149 19.12 -10.09 -0.84
CA LEU A 149 19.79 -9.02 -0.09
C LEU A 149 20.43 -7.95 -0.99
N ASP A 150 20.96 -8.35 -2.14
CA ASP A 150 21.56 -7.41 -3.10
C ASP A 150 20.49 -6.49 -3.70
N MET A 151 19.31 -7.03 -4.01
CA MET A 151 18.17 -6.22 -4.48
C MET A 151 17.62 -5.34 -3.38
N LEU A 152 17.56 -5.84 -2.14
CA LEU A 152 17.14 -5.03 -1.01
C LEU A 152 18.13 -3.85 -0.79
N LYS A 153 19.41 -4.09 -0.95
CA LYS A 153 20.42 -3.02 -0.90
C LYS A 153 20.18 -1.98 -2.00
N GLN A 154 19.95 -2.40 -3.24
CA GLN A 154 19.64 -1.49 -4.35
C GLN A 154 18.35 -0.68 -4.08
N PHE A 155 17.32 -1.33 -3.54
CA PHE A 155 16.08 -0.64 -3.14
C PHE A 155 16.34 0.45 -2.09
N LEU A 156 17.17 0.16 -1.09
CA LEU A 156 17.56 1.13 -0.05
C LEU A 156 18.46 2.24 -0.62
N GLU A 157 19.39 1.91 -1.51
CA GLU A 157 20.22 2.91 -2.20
C GLU A 157 19.34 3.86 -3.03
N LEU A 158 18.38 3.33 -3.79
CA LEU A 158 17.42 4.18 -4.52
C LEU A 158 16.55 5.03 -3.58
N SER A 159 16.17 4.53 -2.41
CA SER A 159 15.45 5.36 -1.42
C SER A 159 16.27 6.55 -0.93
N LEU A 160 17.62 6.43 -0.85
CA LEU A 160 18.51 7.54 -0.53
C LEU A 160 18.62 8.52 -1.72
N GLU A 161 18.67 8.02 -2.95
CA GLU A 161 18.64 8.88 -4.15
C GLU A 161 17.34 9.69 -4.22
N TYR A 162 16.21 9.09 -3.81
CA TYR A 162 14.94 9.82 -3.66
C TYR A 162 15.05 10.94 -2.61
N CYS A 163 15.75 10.70 -1.49
CA CYS A 163 16.02 11.77 -0.52
C CYS A 163 16.83 12.91 -1.15
N GLU A 164 17.88 12.61 -1.92
CA GLU A 164 18.70 13.63 -2.58
C GLU A 164 17.92 14.40 -3.67
N ARG A 165 16.92 13.77 -4.31
CA ARG A 165 16.12 14.37 -5.38
C ARG A 165 14.99 15.27 -4.85
N TYR A 166 14.38 14.91 -3.73
CA TYR A 166 13.14 15.54 -3.27
C TYR A 166 13.29 16.41 -2.02
N PHE A 167 14.44 16.36 -1.34
CA PHE A 167 14.78 17.25 -0.22
C PHE A 167 15.85 18.27 -0.62
#